data_f74bf2cca667dca427f1651a00d09db2
#
_entry.id   f74bf2cca667dca427f1651a00d09db2
#
_cell.length_a   1.000
_cell.length_b   1.000
_cell.length_c   1.000
_cell.angle_alpha   90.00
_cell.angle_beta   90.00
_cell.angle_gamma   90.00
#
_symmetry.space_group_name_H-M   'P 1'
#
loop_
_entity.id
_entity.type
_entity.pdbx_description
1 polymer ?
#
loop_
_entity_poly.entity_id
_entity_poly.type
_entity_poly.pdbx_seq_one_letter_code
_entity_poly.pdbx_strand_id
1 'polypeptide(L)'
;MLVAVQIIAILLAALSMTAALGHALEMPGKLRLAQEHYLAVQPIYYPGFTIGGGLGEIGTIVVSAALALMLPPGSAASSLAWAACASALIVQALYWLLVHPVNKFWLKDSEIDAASKGFFAIGADDQAGADWTMLRDRWERGHAIRAIFATLALVLLAASLAAA
;
A
#
# COMPACT_ATOMS: atom_id res chain seq x y z
N MET A 1 -17.57 -21.62 4.70
CA MET A 1 -17.33 -20.56 3.70
C MET A 1 -16.96 -19.24 4.38
N LEU A 2 -17.76 -18.70 5.29
CA LEU A 2 -17.50 -17.41 5.98
C LEU A 2 -16.11 -17.37 6.65
N VAL A 3 -15.77 -18.35 7.48
CA VAL A 3 -14.45 -18.43 8.16
C VAL A 3 -13.28 -18.37 7.18
N ALA A 4 -13.39 -19.05 6.02
CA ALA A 4 -12.32 -18.99 5.01
C ALA A 4 -12.17 -17.59 4.43
N VAL A 5 -13.25 -16.87 4.17
CA VAL A 5 -13.22 -15.47 3.70
C VAL A 5 -12.61 -14.55 4.75
N GLN A 6 -12.96 -14.73 6.03
CA GLN A 6 -12.37 -13.98 7.14
C GLN A 6 -10.85 -14.19 7.23
N ILE A 7 -10.38 -15.45 7.13
CA ILE A 7 -8.94 -15.76 7.13
C ILE A 7 -8.24 -15.10 5.94
N ILE A 8 -8.80 -15.22 4.75
CA ILE A 8 -8.23 -14.61 3.54
C ILE A 8 -8.17 -13.08 3.68
N ALA A 9 -9.21 -12.45 4.23
CA ALA A 9 -9.24 -11.00 4.47
C ALA A 9 -8.11 -10.55 5.41
N ILE A 10 -7.90 -11.28 6.51
CA ILE A 10 -6.81 -11.02 7.46
C ILE A 10 -5.44 -11.18 6.80
N LEU A 11 -5.22 -12.25 6.03
CA LEU A 11 -3.94 -12.50 5.37
C LEU A 11 -3.61 -11.44 4.32
N LEU A 12 -4.61 -11.00 3.52
CA LEU A 12 -4.41 -9.94 2.53
C LEU A 12 -4.14 -8.58 3.20
N ALA A 13 -4.87 -8.26 4.28
CA ALA A 13 -4.63 -7.04 5.04
C ALA A 13 -3.24 -7.05 5.72
N ALA A 14 -2.81 -8.20 6.25
CA ALA A 14 -1.47 -8.36 6.80
C ALA A 14 -0.39 -8.16 5.73
N LEU A 15 -0.59 -8.68 4.52
CA LEU A 15 0.32 -8.49 3.39
C LEU A 15 0.41 -7.02 2.97
N SER A 16 -0.73 -6.33 2.85
CA SER A 16 -0.80 -4.88 2.57
C SER A 16 -0.09 -4.06 3.66
N MET A 17 -0.39 -4.36 4.94
CA MET A 17 0.24 -3.69 6.08
C MET A 17 1.75 -3.92 6.08
N THR A 18 2.22 -5.14 5.87
CA THR A 18 3.66 -5.47 5.89
C THR A 18 4.42 -4.68 4.85
N ALA A 19 3.90 -4.56 3.63
CA ALA A 19 4.53 -3.78 2.57
C ALA A 19 4.61 -2.28 2.94
N ALA A 20 3.51 -1.68 3.41
CA ALA A 20 3.50 -0.27 3.77
C ALA A 20 4.33 0.03 5.04
N LEU A 21 4.23 -0.83 6.05
CA LEU A 21 4.96 -0.69 7.32
C LEU A 21 6.47 -0.90 7.12
N GLY A 22 6.89 -1.81 6.23
CA GLY A 22 8.27 -2.01 5.86
C GLY A 22 8.93 -0.69 5.44
N HIS A 23 8.32 0.05 4.51
CA HIS A 23 8.82 1.36 4.10
C HIS A 23 8.86 2.38 5.25
N ALA A 24 7.83 2.40 6.10
CA ALA A 24 7.78 3.33 7.23
C ALA A 24 8.87 3.05 8.28
N LEU A 25 9.19 1.77 8.52
CA LEU A 25 10.25 1.37 9.45
C LEU A 25 11.66 1.65 8.91
N GLU A 26 11.85 1.59 7.60
CA GLU A 26 13.12 1.93 6.95
C GLU A 26 13.37 3.45 6.86
N MET A 27 12.32 4.26 6.87
CA MET A 27 12.38 5.70 6.65
C MET A 27 13.45 6.41 7.50
N PRO A 28 13.59 6.19 8.83
CA PRO A 28 14.60 6.90 9.62
C PRO A 28 16.04 6.59 9.19
N GLY A 29 16.26 5.38 8.66
CA GLY A 29 17.55 4.97 8.10
C GLY A 29 17.80 5.63 6.74
N LYS A 30 16.80 5.56 5.85
CA LYS A 30 16.89 6.09 4.48
C LYS A 30 17.06 7.59 4.43
N LEU A 31 16.44 8.35 5.34
CA LEU A 31 16.59 9.80 5.41
C LEU A 31 18.01 10.29 5.71
N ARG A 32 18.90 9.40 6.18
CA ARG A 32 20.33 9.71 6.42
C ARG A 32 21.22 9.46 5.19
N LEU A 33 20.67 8.86 4.14
CA LEU A 33 21.43 8.53 2.93
C LEU A 33 21.64 9.76 2.05
N ALA A 34 22.82 9.88 1.46
CA ALA A 34 23.04 10.79 0.35
C ALA A 34 22.21 10.36 -0.87
N GLN A 35 21.94 11.28 -1.78
CA GLN A 35 21.09 11.04 -2.96
C GLN A 35 21.46 9.77 -3.73
N GLU A 36 22.72 9.60 -4.04
CA GLU A 36 23.22 8.44 -4.79
C GLU A 36 22.85 7.12 -4.12
N HIS A 37 23.10 7.00 -2.80
CA HIS A 37 22.77 5.80 -2.03
C HIS A 37 21.29 5.60 -1.86
N TYR A 38 20.51 6.68 -1.66
CA TYR A 38 19.06 6.61 -1.57
C TYR A 38 18.46 6.07 -2.88
N LEU A 39 18.89 6.57 -4.02
CA LEU A 39 18.43 6.11 -5.33
C LEU A 39 18.89 4.68 -5.64
N ALA A 40 20.10 4.29 -5.21
CA ALA A 40 20.62 2.95 -5.43
C ALA A 40 19.84 1.86 -4.70
N VAL A 41 19.15 2.16 -3.59
CA VAL A 41 18.34 1.17 -2.87
C VAL A 41 16.90 1.05 -3.38
N GLN A 42 16.38 2.02 -4.15
CA GLN A 42 14.99 2.00 -4.61
C GLN A 42 14.63 0.74 -5.44
N PRO A 43 15.48 0.23 -6.34
CA PRO A 43 15.15 -0.97 -7.12
C PRO A 43 14.96 -2.25 -6.29
N ILE A 44 15.46 -2.31 -5.04
CA ILE A 44 15.33 -3.51 -4.19
C ILE A 44 13.87 -3.88 -3.88
N TYR A 45 12.97 -2.91 -3.94
CA TYR A 45 11.55 -3.13 -3.65
C TYR A 45 10.79 -3.78 -4.81
N TYR A 46 11.40 -3.85 -5.99
CA TYR A 46 10.75 -4.35 -7.21
C TYR A 46 11.34 -5.71 -7.61
N PRO A 47 10.50 -6.67 -8.05
CA PRO A 47 9.04 -6.59 -8.17
C PRO A 47 8.27 -6.96 -6.88
N GLY A 48 8.96 -7.45 -5.83
CA GLY A 48 8.34 -8.06 -4.64
C GLY A 48 7.28 -7.20 -3.97
N PHE A 49 7.63 -5.95 -3.63
CA PHE A 49 6.70 -5.01 -3.00
C PHE A 49 5.55 -4.60 -3.93
N THR A 50 5.80 -4.50 -5.24
CA THR A 50 4.75 -4.18 -6.21
C THR A 50 3.72 -5.31 -6.30
N ILE A 51 4.18 -6.56 -6.42
CA ILE A 51 3.29 -7.72 -6.53
C ILE A 51 2.61 -7.97 -5.18
N GLY A 52 3.40 -8.07 -4.10
CA GLY A 52 2.88 -8.37 -2.76
C GLY A 52 1.98 -7.24 -2.23
N GLY A 53 2.44 -5.99 -2.35
CA GLY A 53 1.66 -4.82 -1.96
C GLY A 53 0.38 -4.68 -2.78
N GLY A 54 0.49 -4.76 -4.11
CA GLY A 54 -0.68 -4.67 -5.00
C GLY A 54 -1.71 -5.76 -4.76
N LEU A 55 -1.28 -7.02 -4.63
CA LEU A 55 -2.17 -8.14 -4.28
C LEU A 55 -2.82 -7.93 -2.91
N GLY A 56 -2.03 -7.52 -1.90
CA GLY A 56 -2.54 -7.26 -0.56
C GLY A 56 -3.56 -6.13 -0.54
N GLU A 57 -3.27 -5.01 -1.19
CA GLU A 57 -4.14 -3.82 -1.20
C GLU A 57 -5.45 -4.06 -1.94
N ILE A 58 -5.38 -4.49 -3.19
CA ILE A 58 -6.58 -4.76 -4.01
C ILE A 58 -7.37 -5.92 -3.41
N GLY A 59 -6.68 -6.99 -2.99
CA GLY A 59 -7.30 -8.12 -2.34
C GLY A 59 -8.03 -7.75 -1.06
N THR A 60 -7.45 -6.87 -0.22
CA THR A 60 -8.10 -6.38 1.00
C THR A 60 -9.39 -5.62 0.69
N ILE A 61 -9.38 -4.74 -0.32
CA ILE A 61 -10.59 -4.01 -0.73
C ILE A 61 -11.69 -4.98 -1.14
N VAL A 62 -11.38 -5.91 -2.06
CA VAL A 62 -12.36 -6.84 -2.61
C VAL A 62 -12.91 -7.78 -1.55
N VAL A 63 -12.01 -8.38 -0.75
CA VAL A 63 -12.43 -9.41 0.22
C VAL A 63 -13.11 -8.80 1.45
N SER A 64 -12.71 -7.60 1.90
CA SER A 64 -13.41 -6.92 2.99
C SER A 64 -14.83 -6.46 2.59
N ALA A 65 -15.00 -5.98 1.35
CA ALA A 65 -16.34 -5.68 0.82
C ALA A 65 -17.21 -6.95 0.72
N ALA A 66 -16.65 -8.05 0.17
CA ALA A 66 -17.35 -9.32 0.09
C ALA A 66 -17.73 -9.85 1.48
N LEU A 67 -16.81 -9.77 2.45
CA LEU A 67 -17.07 -10.15 3.84
C LEU A 67 -18.22 -9.33 4.45
N ALA A 68 -18.20 -8.01 4.27
CA ALA A 68 -19.22 -7.12 4.79
C ALA A 68 -20.62 -7.45 4.24
N LEU A 69 -20.71 -7.86 2.97
CA LEU A 69 -21.95 -8.30 2.32
C LEU A 69 -22.41 -9.70 2.78
N MET A 70 -21.50 -10.56 3.24
CA MET A 70 -21.82 -11.89 3.76
C MET A 70 -22.26 -11.89 5.22
N LEU A 71 -21.94 -10.85 5.97
CA LEU A 71 -22.32 -10.67 7.37
C LEU A 71 -23.74 -10.07 7.48
N PRO A 72 -24.46 -10.28 8.62
CA PRO A 72 -25.77 -9.70 8.81
C PRO A 72 -25.76 -8.18 8.64
N PRO A 73 -26.61 -7.61 7.77
CA PRO A 73 -26.66 -6.16 7.54
C PRO A 73 -26.89 -5.38 8.85
N GLY A 74 -26.12 -4.32 9.05
CA GLY A 74 -26.22 -3.48 10.25
C GLY A 74 -25.56 -4.07 11.51
N SER A 75 -25.00 -5.27 11.45
CA SER A 75 -24.22 -5.82 12.56
C SER A 75 -22.91 -5.04 12.76
N ALA A 76 -22.35 -5.11 13.99
CA ALA A 76 -21.04 -4.55 14.29
C ALA A 76 -19.97 -5.16 13.38
N ALA A 77 -20.01 -6.47 13.18
CA ALA A 77 -19.07 -7.19 12.30
C ALA A 77 -19.11 -6.66 10.85
N SER A 78 -20.30 -6.50 10.26
CA SER A 78 -20.45 -5.93 8.90
C SER A 78 -19.96 -4.49 8.83
N SER A 79 -20.29 -3.65 9.81
CA SER A 79 -19.87 -2.25 9.87
C SER A 79 -18.34 -2.13 9.96
N LEU A 80 -17.69 -2.98 10.76
CA LEU A 80 -16.24 -3.04 10.87
C LEU A 80 -15.57 -3.51 9.57
N ALA A 81 -16.14 -4.49 8.88
CA ALA A 81 -15.65 -4.94 7.57
C ALA A 81 -15.75 -3.83 6.50
N TRP A 82 -16.84 -3.06 6.48
CA TRP A 82 -16.95 -1.88 5.61
C TRP A 82 -15.95 -0.79 5.96
N ALA A 83 -15.72 -0.53 7.25
CA ALA A 83 -14.70 0.43 7.70
C ALA A 83 -13.29 -0.02 7.28
N ALA A 84 -12.99 -1.32 7.30
CA ALA A 84 -11.74 -1.87 6.80
C ALA A 84 -11.60 -1.69 5.28
N CYS A 85 -12.66 -1.92 4.52
CA CYS A 85 -12.71 -1.65 3.08
C CYS A 85 -12.42 -0.18 2.78
N ALA A 86 -13.06 0.74 3.50
CA ALA A 86 -12.82 2.18 3.35
C ALA A 86 -11.36 2.55 3.68
N SER A 87 -10.79 1.96 4.73
CA SER A 87 -9.39 2.17 5.10
C SER A 87 -8.44 1.69 3.99
N ALA A 88 -8.69 0.52 3.40
CA ALA A 88 -7.91 -0.02 2.29
C ALA A 88 -8.05 0.84 1.00
N LEU A 89 -9.22 1.41 0.73
CA LEU A 89 -9.42 2.37 -0.35
C LEU A 89 -8.59 3.65 -0.14
N ILE A 90 -8.47 4.12 1.10
CA ILE A 90 -7.60 5.26 1.42
C ILE A 90 -6.13 4.91 1.15
N VAL A 91 -5.66 3.72 1.52
CA VAL A 91 -4.29 3.25 1.20
C VAL A 91 -4.03 3.34 -0.31
N GLN A 92 -4.97 2.88 -1.12
CA GLN A 92 -4.86 2.89 -2.57
C GLN A 92 -4.91 4.31 -3.15
N ALA A 93 -5.79 5.17 -2.64
CA ALA A 93 -5.85 6.58 -3.04
C ALA A 93 -4.53 7.31 -2.74
N LEU A 94 -3.95 7.10 -1.56
CA LEU A 94 -2.66 7.68 -1.17
C LEU A 94 -1.52 7.18 -2.04
N TYR A 95 -1.55 5.90 -2.47
CA TYR A 95 -0.58 5.40 -3.44
C TYR A 95 -0.61 6.20 -4.74
N TRP A 96 -1.77 6.34 -5.36
CA TRP A 96 -1.91 7.04 -6.63
C TRP A 96 -1.62 8.55 -6.53
N LEU A 97 -1.98 9.17 -5.39
CA LEU A 97 -1.82 10.61 -5.20
C LEU A 97 -0.41 11.00 -4.76
N LEU A 98 0.25 10.22 -3.91
CA LEU A 98 1.51 10.62 -3.28
C LEU A 98 2.72 9.80 -3.74
N VAL A 99 2.56 8.48 -3.88
CA VAL A 99 3.67 7.55 -4.08
C VAL A 99 3.93 7.32 -5.57
N HIS A 100 2.91 6.96 -6.33
CA HIS A 100 3.04 6.63 -7.73
C HIS A 100 3.70 7.73 -8.59
N PRO A 101 3.38 9.02 -8.44
CA PRO A 101 4.05 10.08 -9.21
C PRO A 101 5.55 10.15 -8.95
N VAL A 102 5.99 9.80 -7.74
CA VAL A 102 7.41 9.78 -7.38
C VAL A 102 8.10 8.51 -7.88
N ASN A 103 7.43 7.36 -7.85
CA ASN A 103 7.97 6.11 -8.40
C ASN A 103 8.43 6.27 -9.86
N LYS A 104 7.70 7.01 -10.66
CA LYS A 104 8.08 7.30 -12.05
C LYS A 104 9.43 8.01 -12.15
N PHE A 105 9.71 8.91 -11.23
CA PHE A 105 10.98 9.64 -11.19
C PHE A 105 12.14 8.70 -10.83
N TRP A 106 11.99 7.86 -9.79
CA TRP A 106 13.04 6.92 -9.36
C TRP A 106 13.38 5.85 -10.40
N LEU A 107 12.37 5.42 -11.17
CA LEU A 107 12.46 4.24 -12.02
C LEU A 107 12.71 4.57 -13.49
N LYS A 108 12.82 5.87 -13.85
CA LYS A 108 13.02 6.32 -15.22
C LYS A 108 14.23 5.67 -15.90
N ASP A 109 15.34 5.55 -15.17
CA ASP A 109 16.62 5.04 -15.66
C ASP A 109 16.98 3.65 -15.11
N SER A 110 16.08 2.99 -14.37
CA SER A 110 16.37 1.69 -13.77
C SER A 110 16.05 0.52 -14.71
N GLU A 111 16.86 -0.52 -14.65
CA GLU A 111 16.63 -1.79 -15.35
C GLU A 111 15.60 -2.64 -14.57
N ILE A 112 14.32 -2.29 -14.66
CA ILE A 112 13.21 -3.09 -14.14
C ILE A 112 12.50 -3.81 -15.29
N ASP A 113 11.76 -4.89 -14.96
CA ASP A 113 11.04 -5.68 -15.95
C ASP A 113 9.98 -4.88 -16.71
N ALA A 114 9.61 -5.35 -17.91
CA ALA A 114 8.72 -4.64 -18.82
C ALA A 114 7.30 -4.40 -18.23
N ALA A 115 6.81 -5.30 -17.37
CA ALA A 115 5.49 -5.15 -16.75
C ALA A 115 5.50 -4.03 -15.71
N SER A 116 6.55 -3.97 -14.88
CA SER A 116 6.77 -2.89 -13.92
C SER A 116 6.97 -1.55 -14.63
N LYS A 117 7.77 -1.50 -15.72
CA LYS A 117 7.92 -0.29 -16.54
C LYS A 117 6.58 0.20 -17.09
N GLY A 118 5.75 -0.69 -17.65
CA GLY A 118 4.44 -0.34 -18.18
C GLY A 118 3.51 0.23 -17.11
N PHE A 119 3.49 -0.37 -15.92
CA PHE A 119 2.68 0.11 -14.79
C PHE A 119 3.12 1.51 -14.31
N PHE A 120 4.44 1.75 -14.19
CA PHE A 120 4.98 3.03 -13.73
C PHE A 120 5.00 4.11 -14.81
N ALA A 121 4.90 3.78 -16.10
CA ALA A 121 4.84 4.76 -17.20
C ALA A 121 3.48 5.45 -17.34
N ILE A 122 2.42 4.95 -16.70
CA ILE A 122 1.08 5.54 -16.78
C ILE A 122 1.09 6.97 -16.23
N GLY A 123 0.84 7.97 -17.11
CA GLY A 123 0.73 9.38 -16.76
C GLY A 123 2.06 10.05 -16.40
N ALA A 124 3.14 9.79 -17.12
CA ALA A 124 4.43 10.43 -16.93
C ALA A 124 4.36 11.93 -17.27
N ASP A 125 4.19 12.77 -16.25
CA ASP A 125 4.50 14.20 -16.36
C ASP A 125 5.98 14.44 -16.07
N ASP A 126 6.59 15.32 -16.87
CA ASP A 126 7.99 15.67 -16.75
C ASP A 126 8.22 16.50 -15.49
N GLN A 127 8.69 15.87 -14.40
CA GLN A 127 9.16 16.57 -13.20
C GLN A 127 10.64 17.00 -13.35
N ALA A 128 11.03 17.38 -14.56
CA ALA A 128 12.35 17.89 -14.85
C ALA A 128 12.60 19.15 -14.02
N GLY A 129 13.57 19.08 -13.09
CA GLY A 129 13.93 20.16 -12.19
C GLY A 129 13.34 20.09 -10.77
N ALA A 130 12.57 19.07 -10.43
CA ALA A 130 12.11 18.90 -9.05
C ALA A 130 13.29 18.53 -8.12
N ASP A 131 13.32 19.17 -6.94
CA ASP A 131 14.29 18.80 -5.91
C ASP A 131 14.04 17.36 -5.44
N TRP A 132 15.06 16.52 -5.56
CA TRP A 132 14.98 15.11 -5.16
C TRP A 132 14.60 14.93 -3.69
N THR A 133 14.97 15.87 -2.80
CA THR A 133 14.61 15.82 -1.38
C THR A 133 13.11 16.02 -1.16
N MET A 134 12.48 16.90 -1.94
CA MET A 134 11.02 17.08 -1.91
C MET A 134 10.30 15.81 -2.38
N LEU A 135 10.79 15.17 -3.43
CA LEU A 135 10.23 13.92 -3.94
C LEU A 135 10.40 12.79 -2.93
N ARG A 136 11.60 12.64 -2.34
CA ARG A 136 11.87 11.71 -1.25
C ARG A 136 10.89 11.92 -0.10
N ASP A 137 10.79 13.13 0.41
CA ASP A 137 9.97 13.42 1.58
C ASP A 137 8.48 13.17 1.31
N ARG A 138 8.01 13.47 0.09
CA ARG A 138 6.65 13.14 -0.35
C ARG A 138 6.43 11.62 -0.39
N TRP A 139 7.38 10.87 -0.92
CA TRP A 139 7.31 9.42 -1.05
C TRP A 139 7.30 8.74 0.33
N GLU A 140 8.24 9.12 1.20
CA GLU A 140 8.36 8.57 2.55
C GLU A 140 7.11 8.88 3.41
N ARG A 141 6.62 10.13 3.37
CA ARG A 141 5.36 10.50 4.06
C ARG A 141 4.17 9.71 3.50
N GLY A 142 4.10 9.55 2.20
CA GLY A 142 3.07 8.75 1.54
C GLY A 142 3.02 7.33 2.11
N HIS A 143 4.17 6.65 2.21
CA HIS A 143 4.26 5.32 2.79
C HIS A 143 3.97 5.28 4.29
N ALA A 144 4.43 6.27 5.07
CA ALA A 144 4.13 6.35 6.49
C ALA A 144 2.60 6.49 6.76
N ILE A 145 1.91 7.34 6.00
CA ILE A 145 0.46 7.49 6.14
C ILE A 145 -0.27 6.22 5.68
N ARG A 146 0.18 5.59 4.58
CA ARG A 146 -0.38 4.32 4.10
C ARG A 146 -0.22 3.21 5.14
N ALA A 147 0.90 3.15 5.86
CA ALA A 147 1.13 2.18 6.94
C ALA A 147 0.09 2.32 8.06
N ILE A 148 -0.31 3.55 8.43
CA ILE A 148 -1.35 3.79 9.43
C ILE A 148 -2.68 3.19 8.96
N PHE A 149 -3.13 3.51 7.74
CA PHE A 149 -4.41 3.03 7.23
C PHE A 149 -4.40 1.53 6.92
N ALA A 150 -3.28 0.96 6.46
CA ALA A 150 -3.16 -0.48 6.25
C ALA A 150 -3.22 -1.25 7.59
N THR A 151 -2.56 -0.74 8.63
CA THR A 151 -2.66 -1.28 9.98
C THR A 151 -4.09 -1.17 10.53
N LEU A 152 -4.75 -0.03 10.33
CA LEU A 152 -6.14 0.17 10.72
C LEU A 152 -7.07 -0.82 10.02
N ALA A 153 -6.89 -1.07 8.73
CA ALA A 153 -7.67 -2.07 7.99
C ALA A 153 -7.54 -3.47 8.61
N LEU A 154 -6.31 -3.90 8.95
CA LEU A 154 -6.07 -5.17 9.62
C LEU A 154 -6.75 -5.24 10.98
N VAL A 155 -6.62 -4.21 11.81
CA VAL A 155 -7.25 -4.15 13.14
C VAL A 155 -8.78 -4.22 13.04
N LEU A 156 -9.38 -3.48 12.09
CA LEU A 156 -10.82 -3.49 11.86
C LEU A 156 -11.32 -4.86 11.39
N LEU A 157 -10.57 -5.57 10.54
CA LEU A 157 -10.92 -6.94 10.14
C LEU A 157 -10.80 -7.92 11.30
N ALA A 158 -9.77 -7.80 12.13
CA ALA A 158 -9.63 -8.62 13.33
C ALA A 158 -10.80 -8.36 14.32
N ALA A 159 -11.18 -7.10 14.50
CA ALA A 159 -12.34 -6.73 15.32
C ALA A 159 -13.66 -7.24 14.70
N SER A 160 -13.80 -7.19 13.37
CA SER A 160 -14.95 -7.77 12.66
C SER A 160 -15.08 -9.27 12.92
N LEU A 161 -13.95 -10.00 12.88
CA LEU A 161 -13.92 -11.43 13.18
C LEU A 161 -14.33 -11.72 14.63
N ALA A 162 -13.86 -10.92 15.58
CA ALA A 162 -14.20 -11.08 16.99
C ALA A 162 -15.67 -10.73 17.32
N ALA A 163 -16.33 -9.94 16.46
CA ALA A 163 -17.73 -9.53 16.61
C ALA A 163 -18.72 -10.38 15.80
N ALA A 164 -18.23 -11.36 15.03
CA ALA A 164 -19.04 -12.26 14.19
C ALA A 164 -19.47 -13.52 14.94
#